data_ff551b1600f094cd4efbe9d7dcc545f7
#
_entry.id   ff551b1600f094cd4efbe9d7dcc545f7
#
_cell.length_a   1.000
_cell.length_b   1.000
_cell.length_c   1.000
_cell.angle_alpha   90.00
_cell.angle_beta   90.00
_cell.angle_gamma   90.00
#
_symmetry.space_group_name_H-M   'P 1'
#
loop_
_entity.id
_entity.type
_entity.pdbx_description
1 polymer ?
#
loop_
_entity_poly.entity_id
_entity_poly.type
_entity_poly.pdbx_seq_one_letter_code
_entity_poly.pdbx_strand_id
1 'polypeptide(L)'
;MAIRIRLEKTAKPLFCESKWWGDPDLPADAEYPMMTVCENPDGSTRIVRANDNVSGCETYEYPLTFICQVRCEDIAELDTENMLPHEGMLYFFAAMDEFTGYDSPVHLQEGEWPKGSVVVKYSKTINMETFQACIMVDEDDQPLTDPVLEMSFEACEDNAAGLKLLGNAASDAVNADFSGYRNLLQIGDDEVADIHFPDAGILNFLVSEADFAKGLLKRPVAVLGPAK
;
A
#
# COMPACT_ATOMS: atom_id res chain seq x y z
N MET A 1 -8.85 14.76 -10.19
CA MET A 1 -9.38 14.98 -8.82
C MET A 1 -8.82 13.92 -7.91
N ALA A 2 -8.52 14.27 -6.65
CA ALA A 2 -8.00 13.33 -5.65
C ALA A 2 -8.96 13.21 -4.47
N ILE A 3 -8.82 12.10 -3.73
CA ILE A 3 -9.66 11.75 -2.58
C ILE A 3 -8.75 11.66 -1.37
N ARG A 4 -8.89 12.59 -0.41
CA ARG A 4 -8.16 12.59 0.85
C ARG A 4 -8.67 11.48 1.75
N ILE A 5 -7.74 10.82 2.43
CA ILE A 5 -8.01 9.84 3.47
C ILE A 5 -7.79 10.54 4.82
N ARG A 6 -8.76 10.40 5.73
CA ARG A 6 -8.67 10.81 7.12
C ARG A 6 -8.70 9.57 7.99
N LEU A 7 -7.82 9.52 8.98
CA LEU A 7 -7.69 8.39 9.90
C LEU A 7 -8.15 8.79 11.29
N GLU A 8 -8.92 7.92 11.93
CA GLU A 8 -9.37 8.09 13.31
C GLU A 8 -9.23 6.76 14.08
N LYS A 9 -8.81 6.87 15.35
CA LYS A 9 -8.79 5.72 16.25
C LYS A 9 -10.21 5.24 16.51
N THR A 10 -10.42 3.93 16.44
CA THR A 10 -11.75 3.33 16.62
C THR A 10 -11.69 2.08 17.48
N ALA A 11 -12.79 1.80 18.17
CA ALA A 11 -13.03 0.53 18.84
C ALA A 11 -14.07 -0.34 18.10
N LYS A 12 -14.52 0.13 16.93
CA LYS A 12 -15.49 -0.60 16.11
C LYS A 12 -14.78 -1.76 15.39
N PRO A 13 -15.40 -2.94 15.28
CA PRO A 13 -14.93 -3.96 14.37
C PRO A 13 -15.20 -3.49 12.92
N LEU A 14 -14.16 -3.40 12.10
CA LEU A 14 -14.26 -2.95 10.71
C LEU A 14 -14.08 -4.14 9.74
N PHE A 15 -14.94 -5.13 9.86
CA PHE A 15 -14.91 -6.31 8.99
C PHE A 15 -15.55 -6.00 7.63
N CYS A 16 -14.78 -6.18 6.54
CA CYS A 16 -15.17 -5.86 5.17
C CYS A 16 -15.57 -4.38 4.95
N GLU A 17 -15.04 -3.49 5.76
CA GLU A 17 -15.18 -2.04 5.63
C GLU A 17 -13.83 -1.41 5.24
N SER A 18 -13.84 -0.14 4.85
CA SER A 18 -12.58 0.61 4.64
C SER A 18 -11.86 0.79 5.96
N LYS A 19 -10.60 0.37 6.02
CA LYS A 19 -9.76 0.48 7.21
C LYS A 19 -8.29 0.64 6.87
N TRP A 20 -7.57 1.29 7.76
CA TRP A 20 -6.12 1.41 7.77
C TRP A 20 -5.56 0.54 8.89
N TRP A 21 -4.46 -0.16 8.67
CA TRP A 21 -3.89 -1.14 9.60
C TRP A 21 -4.86 -2.27 10.02
N GLY A 22 -4.47 -3.03 11.03
CA GLY A 22 -5.15 -4.25 11.42
C GLY A 22 -4.94 -5.38 10.41
N ASP A 23 -5.75 -6.43 10.51
CA ASP A 23 -5.67 -7.56 9.61
C ASP A 23 -6.54 -7.34 8.35
N PRO A 24 -6.04 -7.64 7.13
CA PRO A 24 -6.85 -7.54 5.93
C PRO A 24 -7.96 -8.59 5.91
N ASP A 25 -9.14 -8.19 5.45
CA ASP A 25 -10.26 -9.12 5.22
C ASP A 25 -10.18 -9.66 3.80
N LEU A 26 -9.58 -10.83 3.64
CA LEU A 26 -9.32 -11.43 2.33
C LEU A 26 -10.32 -12.56 2.02
N PRO A 27 -10.60 -12.84 0.74
CA PRO A 27 -11.22 -14.10 0.35
C PRO A 27 -10.45 -15.28 0.94
N ALA A 28 -11.16 -16.32 1.44
CA ALA A 28 -10.53 -17.45 2.12
C ALA A 28 -9.51 -18.24 1.29
N ASP A 29 -9.58 -18.12 -0.04
CA ASP A 29 -8.65 -18.73 -0.99
C ASP A 29 -7.53 -17.76 -1.45
N ALA A 30 -7.50 -16.53 -0.92
CA ALA A 30 -6.48 -15.54 -1.28
C ALA A 30 -5.20 -15.75 -0.45
N GLU A 31 -4.07 -15.80 -1.13
CA GLU A 31 -2.76 -15.83 -0.50
C GLU A 31 -2.39 -14.42 0.02
N TYR A 32 -1.79 -14.36 1.21
CA TYR A 32 -1.22 -13.11 1.74
C TYR A 32 -0.02 -12.69 0.88
N PRO A 33 0.13 -11.39 0.54
CA PRO A 33 1.26 -10.92 -0.26
C PRO A 33 2.58 -11.03 0.48
N MET A 34 3.52 -11.72 -0.16
CA MET A 34 4.88 -11.88 0.32
C MET A 34 5.85 -11.20 -0.64
N MET A 35 6.99 -10.74 -0.12
CA MET A 35 8.17 -10.41 -0.92
C MET A 35 9.22 -11.49 -0.75
N THR A 36 10.00 -11.77 -1.81
CA THR A 36 11.15 -12.66 -1.72
C THR A 36 12.38 -11.82 -1.42
N VAL A 37 13.03 -12.09 -0.31
CA VAL A 37 14.28 -11.43 0.11
C VAL A 37 15.45 -12.33 -0.24
N CYS A 38 16.52 -11.75 -0.81
CA CYS A 38 17.80 -12.41 -1.03
C CYS A 38 18.82 -11.80 -0.06
N GLU A 39 19.40 -12.63 0.80
CA GLU A 39 20.47 -12.27 1.73
C GLU A 39 21.81 -12.75 1.20
N ASN A 40 22.72 -11.80 1.00
CA ASN A 40 24.08 -12.09 0.55
C ASN A 40 24.97 -12.54 1.73
N PRO A 41 26.10 -13.25 1.47
CA PRO A 41 27.01 -13.69 2.53
C PRO A 41 27.64 -12.56 3.37
N ASP A 42 27.59 -11.33 2.92
CA ASP A 42 28.04 -10.15 3.66
C ASP A 42 26.94 -9.54 4.56
N GLY A 43 25.74 -10.17 4.60
CA GLY A 43 24.59 -9.71 5.36
C GLY A 43 23.75 -8.63 4.66
N SER A 44 24.12 -8.21 3.46
CA SER A 44 23.28 -7.28 2.70
C SER A 44 22.06 -8.00 2.10
N THR A 45 20.93 -7.30 2.08
CA THR A 45 19.66 -7.86 1.63
C THR A 45 19.08 -7.05 0.47
N ARG A 46 18.26 -7.69 -0.34
CA ARG A 46 17.50 -7.04 -1.42
C ARG A 46 16.24 -7.83 -1.78
N ILE A 47 15.23 -7.13 -2.28
CA ILE A 47 14.05 -7.77 -2.85
C ILE A 47 14.41 -8.36 -4.23
N VAL A 48 13.97 -9.59 -4.48
CA VAL A 48 14.16 -10.30 -5.74
C VAL A 48 12.86 -10.86 -6.29
N ARG A 49 12.85 -11.17 -7.58
CA ARG A 49 11.73 -11.82 -8.27
C ARG A 49 12.16 -13.17 -8.83
N ALA A 50 11.19 -13.97 -9.22
CA ALA A 50 11.40 -15.33 -9.72
C ALA A 50 12.44 -15.47 -10.85
N ASN A 51 12.68 -14.41 -11.64
CA ASN A 51 13.63 -14.43 -12.76
C ASN A 51 14.95 -13.67 -12.46
N ASP A 52 15.11 -13.13 -11.25
CA ASP A 52 16.33 -12.44 -10.88
C ASP A 52 17.45 -13.43 -10.57
N ASN A 53 18.71 -13.01 -10.82
CA ASN A 53 19.83 -13.85 -10.48
C ASN A 53 20.04 -13.84 -8.94
N VAL A 54 19.82 -15.00 -8.33
CA VAL A 54 20.01 -15.26 -6.89
C VAL A 54 21.20 -16.16 -6.59
N SER A 55 22.13 -16.29 -7.56
CA SER A 55 23.32 -17.14 -7.38
C SER A 55 24.19 -16.59 -6.26
N GLY A 56 24.42 -17.41 -5.25
CA GLY A 56 25.30 -17.09 -4.11
C GLY A 56 24.62 -16.34 -2.95
N CYS A 57 23.29 -16.16 -2.98
CA CYS A 57 22.54 -15.65 -1.84
C CYS A 57 21.52 -16.67 -1.34
N GLU A 58 21.12 -16.54 -0.10
CA GLU A 58 19.99 -17.27 0.50
C GLU A 58 18.69 -16.50 0.27
N THR A 59 17.61 -17.19 -0.10
CA THR A 59 16.32 -16.53 -0.35
C THR A 59 15.27 -17.05 0.63
N TYR A 60 14.42 -16.13 1.10
CA TYR A 60 13.27 -16.44 1.94
C TYR A 60 12.09 -15.52 1.63
N GLU A 61 10.90 -15.96 1.99
CA GLU A 61 9.68 -15.17 1.87
C GLU A 61 9.47 -14.35 3.14
N TYR A 62 9.07 -13.08 2.96
CA TYR A 62 8.76 -12.16 4.04
C TYR A 62 7.42 -11.46 3.75
N PRO A 63 6.50 -11.35 4.72
CA PRO A 63 5.22 -10.71 4.49
C PRO A 63 5.38 -9.21 4.20
N LEU A 64 4.61 -8.70 3.24
CA LEU A 64 4.46 -7.26 3.08
C LEU A 64 3.55 -6.71 4.17
N THR A 65 3.86 -5.53 4.67
CA THR A 65 2.97 -4.81 5.60
C THR A 65 1.64 -4.52 4.92
N PHE A 66 0.53 -4.94 5.51
CA PHE A 66 -0.79 -4.49 5.08
C PHE A 66 -1.00 -3.04 5.49
N ILE A 67 -1.29 -2.17 4.53
CA ILE A 67 -1.49 -0.74 4.75
C ILE A 67 -2.96 -0.44 4.99
N CYS A 68 -3.80 -0.75 4.01
CA CYS A 68 -5.21 -0.46 4.08
C CYS A 68 -6.02 -1.32 3.10
N GLN A 69 -7.30 -1.44 3.40
CA GLN A 69 -8.30 -1.85 2.43
C GLN A 69 -9.31 -0.73 2.24
N VAL A 70 -9.74 -0.53 1.00
CA VAL A 70 -10.71 0.50 0.60
C VAL A 70 -11.89 -0.19 -0.03
N ARG A 71 -13.05 -0.07 0.59
CA ARG A 71 -14.30 -0.49 0.00
C ARG A 71 -14.68 0.49 -1.10
N CYS A 72 -14.78 0.01 -2.33
CA CYS A 72 -14.91 0.87 -3.50
C CYS A 72 -16.20 1.70 -3.50
N GLU A 73 -17.25 1.20 -2.86
CA GLU A 73 -18.51 1.91 -2.70
C GLU A 73 -18.38 3.18 -1.86
N ASP A 74 -17.44 3.20 -0.88
CA ASP A 74 -17.24 4.35 0.01
C ASP A 74 -16.63 5.56 -0.71
N ILE A 75 -15.98 5.34 -1.86
CA ILE A 75 -15.31 6.37 -2.66
C ILE A 75 -16.01 6.65 -3.99
N ALA A 76 -17.05 5.89 -4.35
CA ALA A 76 -17.68 5.94 -5.66
C ALA A 76 -18.22 7.33 -6.02
N GLU A 77 -18.83 8.06 -5.08
CA GLU A 77 -19.35 9.41 -5.30
C GLU A 77 -18.23 10.46 -5.46
N LEU A 78 -17.05 10.20 -4.91
CA LEU A 78 -15.88 11.08 -4.96
C LEU A 78 -15.02 10.86 -6.22
N ASP A 79 -15.03 9.66 -6.80
CA ASP A 79 -14.31 9.32 -8.03
C ASP A 79 -15.14 9.71 -9.28
N THR A 80 -15.30 11.00 -9.51
CA THR A 80 -16.12 11.53 -10.61
C THR A 80 -15.54 11.25 -12.00
N GLU A 81 -14.26 10.85 -12.07
CA GLU A 81 -13.58 10.48 -13.33
C GLU A 81 -13.68 8.98 -13.63
N ASN A 82 -14.29 8.20 -12.74
CA ASN A 82 -14.42 6.74 -12.82
C ASN A 82 -13.06 6.04 -13.05
N MET A 83 -12.05 6.47 -12.30
CA MET A 83 -10.69 5.93 -12.38
C MET A 83 -10.55 4.59 -11.65
N LEU A 84 -11.36 4.38 -10.61
CA LEU A 84 -11.36 3.18 -9.76
C LEU A 84 -12.62 2.34 -9.96
N PRO A 85 -12.62 1.06 -9.58
CA PRO A 85 -13.85 0.31 -9.42
C PRO A 85 -14.76 0.97 -8.39
N HIS A 86 -16.07 0.96 -8.61
CA HIS A 86 -17.07 1.47 -7.67
C HIS A 86 -17.79 0.35 -6.90
N GLU A 87 -17.30 -0.89 -7.02
CA GLU A 87 -17.78 -2.08 -6.30
C GLU A 87 -16.57 -2.90 -5.85
N GLY A 88 -16.67 -3.56 -4.70
CA GLY A 88 -15.65 -4.48 -4.22
C GLY A 88 -14.61 -3.84 -3.31
N MET A 89 -13.46 -4.47 -3.18
CA MET A 89 -12.42 -4.08 -2.23
C MET A 89 -11.05 -3.97 -2.90
N LEU A 90 -10.37 -2.86 -2.69
CA LEU A 90 -8.95 -2.66 -3.00
C LEU A 90 -8.13 -2.89 -1.74
N TYR A 91 -6.99 -3.54 -1.87
CA TYR A 91 -6.04 -3.79 -0.77
C TYR A 91 -4.66 -3.32 -1.16
N PHE A 92 -3.96 -2.68 -0.23
CA PHE A 92 -2.63 -2.12 -0.42
C PHE A 92 -1.65 -2.74 0.57
N PHE A 93 -0.52 -3.19 0.04
CA PHE A 93 0.57 -3.79 0.80
C PHE A 93 1.90 -3.21 0.34
N ALA A 94 2.83 -2.99 1.25
CA ALA A 94 4.19 -2.54 0.92
C ALA A 94 5.23 -3.05 1.93
N ALA A 95 6.50 -3.03 1.54
CA ALA A 95 7.63 -3.24 2.44
C ALA A 95 7.88 -1.96 3.25
N MET A 96 7.09 -1.73 4.30
CA MET A 96 7.04 -0.47 5.06
C MET A 96 7.53 -0.57 6.50
N ASP A 97 7.95 -1.73 6.98
CA ASP A 97 8.22 -1.97 8.39
C ASP A 97 9.14 -0.92 9.03
N GLU A 98 10.24 -0.54 8.35
CA GLU A 98 11.16 0.47 8.89
C GLU A 98 10.54 1.88 9.02
N PHE A 99 9.46 2.17 8.30
CA PHE A 99 8.77 3.48 8.34
C PHE A 99 7.62 3.50 9.35
N THR A 100 7.37 2.37 9.99
CA THR A 100 6.36 2.16 11.04
C THR A 100 6.99 1.69 12.37
N GLY A 101 8.34 1.74 12.46
CA GLY A 101 9.09 1.45 13.67
C GLY A 101 9.38 -0.03 13.93
N TYR A 102 9.13 -0.90 12.95
CA TYR A 102 9.45 -2.32 13.03
C TYR A 102 10.79 -2.66 12.33
N ASP A 103 11.40 -3.76 12.74
CA ASP A 103 12.58 -4.29 12.07
C ASP A 103 12.23 -4.74 10.65
N SER A 104 12.97 -4.25 9.65
CA SER A 104 12.77 -4.61 8.26
C SER A 104 13.92 -5.45 7.74
N PRO A 105 13.63 -6.52 6.98
CA PRO A 105 14.70 -7.29 6.34
C PRO A 105 15.34 -6.55 5.17
N VAL A 106 14.76 -5.45 4.70
CA VAL A 106 15.27 -4.64 3.58
C VAL A 106 15.22 -3.16 3.93
N HIS A 107 16.22 -2.42 3.47
CA HIS A 107 16.27 -0.96 3.63
C HIS A 107 15.93 -0.29 2.30
N LEU A 108 14.80 0.41 2.28
CA LEU A 108 14.32 1.13 1.11
C LEU A 108 14.57 2.63 1.27
N GLN A 109 15.10 3.23 0.22
CA GLN A 109 15.51 4.63 0.21
C GLN A 109 14.63 5.45 -0.73
N GLU A 110 14.88 6.76 -0.76
CA GLU A 110 14.29 7.66 -1.74
C GLU A 110 14.54 7.17 -3.18
N GLY A 111 13.54 7.31 -4.02
CA GLY A 111 13.54 6.89 -5.42
C GLY A 111 12.53 5.79 -5.73
N GLU A 112 12.69 5.16 -6.90
CA GLU A 112 11.87 4.04 -7.32
C GLU A 112 12.24 2.78 -6.53
N TRP A 113 11.26 2.19 -5.87
CA TRP A 113 11.44 0.97 -5.11
C TRP A 113 11.50 -0.28 -6.00
N PRO A 114 12.21 -1.33 -5.58
CA PRO A 114 12.30 -2.58 -6.34
C PRO A 114 10.90 -3.17 -6.61
N LYS A 115 10.71 -3.77 -7.78
CA LYS A 115 9.47 -4.48 -8.07
C LYS A 115 9.29 -5.66 -7.11
N GLY A 116 8.12 -5.75 -6.51
CA GLY A 116 7.80 -6.71 -5.46
C GLY A 116 7.76 -6.08 -4.07
N SER A 117 8.23 -4.83 -3.91
CA SER A 117 8.09 -4.07 -2.66
C SER A 117 6.67 -3.59 -2.38
N VAL A 118 5.80 -3.59 -3.37
CA VAL A 118 4.39 -3.21 -3.23
C VAL A 118 3.48 -4.16 -4.01
N VAL A 119 2.31 -4.40 -3.46
CA VAL A 119 1.25 -5.20 -4.08
C VAL A 119 -0.08 -4.50 -3.89
N VAL A 120 -0.87 -4.43 -4.95
CA VAL A 120 -2.28 -4.03 -4.89
C VAL A 120 -3.14 -5.21 -5.32
N LYS A 121 -4.11 -5.57 -4.48
CA LYS A 121 -5.12 -6.59 -4.81
C LYS A 121 -6.47 -5.94 -5.00
N TYR A 122 -7.30 -6.56 -5.80
CA TYR A 122 -8.69 -6.17 -5.99
C TYR A 122 -9.59 -7.40 -5.98
N SER A 123 -10.61 -7.36 -5.13
CA SER A 123 -11.71 -8.32 -5.13
C SER A 123 -12.98 -7.62 -5.59
N LYS A 124 -13.55 -8.07 -6.70
CA LYS A 124 -14.75 -7.44 -7.27
C LYS A 124 -15.98 -7.64 -6.40
N THR A 125 -16.06 -8.77 -5.71
CA THR A 125 -17.21 -9.12 -4.88
C THR A 125 -16.76 -9.24 -3.43
N ILE A 126 -17.51 -8.65 -2.53
CA ILE A 126 -17.33 -8.83 -1.09
C ILE A 126 -18.38 -9.84 -0.64
N ASN A 127 -17.93 -11.00 -0.19
CA ASN A 127 -18.81 -12.03 0.36
C ASN A 127 -18.41 -12.31 1.82
N MET A 128 -19.14 -11.74 2.75
CA MET A 128 -18.86 -11.85 4.19
C MET A 128 -18.90 -13.29 4.73
N GLU A 129 -19.49 -14.23 3.99
CA GLU A 129 -19.50 -15.65 4.38
C GLU A 129 -18.19 -16.37 4.01
N THR A 130 -17.46 -15.87 3.02
CA THR A 130 -16.22 -16.48 2.51
C THR A 130 -14.98 -15.60 2.73
N PHE A 131 -15.15 -14.39 3.25
CA PHE A 131 -14.04 -13.52 3.64
C PHE A 131 -13.65 -13.82 5.09
N GLN A 132 -12.38 -13.68 5.38
CA GLN A 132 -11.84 -13.85 6.73
C GLN A 132 -10.74 -12.86 6.99
N ALA A 133 -10.60 -12.42 8.24
CA ALA A 133 -9.43 -11.66 8.67
C ALA A 133 -8.19 -12.56 8.57
N CYS A 134 -7.18 -12.07 7.84
CA CYS A 134 -5.91 -12.79 7.72
C CYS A 134 -4.99 -12.33 8.85
N ILE A 135 -5.12 -12.98 10.01
CA ILE A 135 -4.40 -12.62 11.23
C ILE A 135 -2.95 -13.08 11.13
N MET A 136 -2.02 -12.13 11.29
CA MET A 136 -0.60 -12.39 11.38
C MET A 136 -0.16 -12.28 12.85
N VAL A 137 0.54 -13.28 13.34
CA VAL A 137 1.07 -13.32 14.72
C VAL A 137 2.55 -13.68 14.69
N ASP A 138 3.27 -13.26 15.74
CA ASP A 138 4.65 -13.65 15.98
C ASP A 138 4.76 -15.05 16.63
N GLU A 139 5.97 -15.43 17.02
CA GLU A 139 6.26 -16.72 17.68
C GLU A 139 5.60 -16.86 19.06
N ASP A 140 5.21 -15.77 19.68
CA ASP A 140 4.54 -15.68 20.98
C ASP A 140 3.01 -15.49 20.88
N ASP A 141 2.43 -15.73 19.68
CA ASP A 141 1.02 -15.52 19.35
C ASP A 141 0.55 -14.05 19.53
N GLN A 142 1.45 -13.07 19.46
CA GLN A 142 1.07 -11.66 19.50
C GLN A 142 0.78 -11.13 18.09
N PRO A 143 -0.22 -10.24 17.92
CA PRO A 143 -0.51 -9.65 16.62
C PRO A 143 0.71 -8.87 16.06
N LEU A 144 1.01 -9.10 14.79
CA LEU A 144 2.04 -8.36 14.03
C LEU A 144 1.48 -7.13 13.31
N THR A 145 0.30 -6.69 13.70
CA THR A 145 -0.40 -5.56 13.05
C THR A 145 -0.72 -4.49 14.07
N ASP A 146 -0.60 -3.24 13.62
CA ASP A 146 -1.04 -2.08 14.39
C ASP A 146 -2.56 -2.08 14.62
N PRO A 147 -3.05 -1.39 15.65
CA PRO A 147 -4.49 -1.26 15.88
C PRO A 147 -5.19 -0.63 14.68
N VAL A 148 -6.34 -1.20 14.30
CA VAL A 148 -7.16 -0.72 13.19
C VAL A 148 -7.58 0.73 13.38
N LEU A 149 -7.51 1.50 12.28
CA LEU A 149 -7.99 2.88 12.20
C LEU A 149 -9.19 2.97 11.24
N GLU A 150 -10.20 3.74 11.64
CA GLU A 150 -11.35 4.05 10.78
C GLU A 150 -10.93 5.05 9.70
N MET A 151 -11.35 4.81 8.47
CA MET A 151 -11.09 5.68 7.34
C MET A 151 -12.34 6.48 6.98
N SER A 152 -12.16 7.76 6.68
CA SER A 152 -13.16 8.58 6.01
C SER A 152 -12.56 9.29 4.81
N PHE A 153 -13.40 9.68 3.88
CA PHE A 153 -12.98 10.17 2.57
C PHE A 153 -13.60 11.52 2.25
N GLU A 154 -12.82 12.42 1.67
CA GLU A 154 -13.26 13.73 1.21
C GLU A 154 -12.55 14.13 -0.10
N ALA A 155 -13.19 14.95 -0.92
CA ALA A 155 -12.53 15.49 -2.11
C ALA A 155 -11.40 16.43 -1.73
N CYS A 156 -10.28 16.38 -2.48
CA CYS A 156 -9.17 17.30 -2.31
C CYS A 156 -8.53 17.68 -3.64
N GLU A 157 -7.56 18.61 -3.58
CA GLU A 157 -6.78 18.99 -4.76
C GLU A 157 -5.88 17.84 -5.24
N ASP A 158 -5.63 17.78 -6.55
CA ASP A 158 -4.87 16.71 -7.19
C ASP A 158 -3.48 16.51 -6.60
N ASN A 159 -2.79 17.59 -6.27
CA ASN A 159 -1.44 17.61 -5.73
C ASN A 159 -1.39 17.79 -4.20
N ALA A 160 -2.49 17.54 -3.50
CA ALA A 160 -2.52 17.61 -2.05
C ALA A 160 -1.47 16.66 -1.43
N ALA A 161 -0.81 17.08 -0.36
CA ALA A 161 0.06 16.24 0.44
C ALA A 161 -0.74 15.35 1.42
N GLY A 162 -0.04 14.43 2.10
CA GLY A 162 -0.62 13.50 3.07
C GLY A 162 -1.22 12.26 2.43
N LEU A 163 -2.21 11.66 3.10
CA LEU A 163 -2.85 10.42 2.67
C LEU A 163 -3.95 10.70 1.65
N LYS A 164 -3.86 10.08 0.47
CA LYS A 164 -4.91 10.24 -0.56
C LYS A 164 -4.92 9.12 -1.58
N LEU A 165 -6.06 8.94 -2.23
CA LEU A 165 -6.23 8.17 -3.45
C LEU A 165 -6.31 9.11 -4.64
N LEU A 166 -5.83 8.65 -5.79
CA LEU A 166 -5.88 9.34 -7.08
C LEU A 166 -5.10 10.68 -7.11
N GLY A 167 -5.23 11.39 -8.21
CA GLY A 167 -4.56 12.66 -8.48
C GLY A 167 -3.09 12.51 -8.89
N ASN A 168 -2.37 13.61 -8.83
CA ASN A 168 -0.94 13.68 -9.11
C ASN A 168 -0.13 13.49 -7.81
N ALA A 169 1.14 13.13 -7.89
CA ALA A 169 2.02 13.18 -6.73
C ALA A 169 2.08 14.61 -6.16
N ALA A 170 2.24 14.75 -4.85
CA ALA A 170 2.44 16.06 -4.23
C ALA A 170 3.76 16.70 -4.68
N SER A 171 4.76 15.90 -5.03
CA SER A 171 6.06 16.34 -5.52
C SER A 171 6.06 16.61 -7.02
N ASP A 172 6.48 17.81 -7.42
CA ASP A 172 6.66 18.18 -8.83
C ASP A 172 7.78 17.34 -9.49
N ALA A 173 8.81 16.96 -8.75
CA ALA A 173 9.89 16.11 -9.25
C ALA A 173 9.37 14.72 -9.64
N VAL A 174 8.57 14.09 -8.76
CA VAL A 174 7.94 12.78 -9.06
C VAL A 174 7.02 12.88 -10.27
N ASN A 175 6.22 13.95 -10.39
CA ASN A 175 5.35 14.16 -11.55
C ASN A 175 6.13 14.35 -12.86
N ALA A 176 7.30 14.99 -12.80
CA ALA A 176 8.15 15.18 -13.98
C ALA A 176 8.81 13.87 -14.44
N ASP A 177 9.34 13.09 -13.49
CA ASP A 177 10.05 11.83 -13.77
C ASP A 177 9.08 10.72 -14.20
N PHE A 178 7.85 10.73 -13.68
CA PHE A 178 6.79 9.77 -13.98
C PHE A 178 5.65 10.41 -14.80
N SER A 179 5.99 11.19 -15.81
CA SER A 179 5.01 11.78 -16.72
C SER A 179 4.14 10.71 -17.38
N GLY A 180 2.82 10.87 -17.34
CA GLY A 180 1.84 9.87 -17.82
C GLY A 180 1.50 8.77 -16.80
N TYR A 181 1.91 8.96 -15.54
CA TYR A 181 1.46 8.17 -14.40
C TYR A 181 0.55 9.01 -13.50
N ARG A 182 -0.29 8.31 -12.74
CA ARG A 182 -1.18 8.88 -11.72
C ARG A 182 -1.00 8.13 -10.41
N ASN A 183 -1.20 8.80 -9.30
CA ASN A 183 -1.27 8.13 -8.02
C ASN A 183 -2.51 7.24 -7.96
N LEU A 184 -2.31 6.01 -7.50
CA LEU A 184 -3.37 5.14 -7.01
C LEU A 184 -3.57 5.34 -5.50
N LEU A 185 -2.45 5.37 -4.77
CA LEU A 185 -2.39 5.68 -3.33
C LEU A 185 -1.14 6.53 -3.07
N GLN A 186 -1.28 7.57 -2.27
CA GLN A 186 -0.19 8.37 -1.74
C GLN A 186 -0.18 8.29 -0.22
N ILE A 187 1.00 8.10 0.37
CA ILE A 187 1.22 7.99 1.80
C ILE A 187 2.29 9.01 2.19
N GLY A 188 1.91 10.02 2.95
CA GLY A 188 2.85 10.91 3.64
C GLY A 188 2.98 10.55 5.11
N ASP A 189 3.79 11.31 5.85
CA ASP A 189 3.85 11.20 7.30
C ASP A 189 2.45 11.38 7.91
N ASP A 190 2.12 10.54 8.88
CA ASP A 190 0.84 10.62 9.59
C ASP A 190 1.01 10.18 11.05
N GLU A 191 0.71 11.08 11.98
CA GLU A 191 0.85 10.83 13.44
C GLU A 191 -0.18 9.83 13.97
N VAL A 192 -1.35 9.70 13.33
CA VAL A 192 -2.39 8.77 13.78
C VAL A 192 -2.05 7.34 13.38
N ALA A 193 -1.47 7.19 12.19
CA ALA A 193 -0.99 5.90 11.67
C ALA A 193 0.44 5.56 12.09
N ASP A 194 1.13 6.45 12.81
CA ASP A 194 2.54 6.32 13.21
C ASP A 194 3.49 6.01 12.04
N ILE A 195 3.30 6.75 10.94
CA ILE A 195 4.11 6.62 9.72
C ILE A 195 5.09 7.77 9.65
N HIS A 196 6.38 7.44 9.53
CA HIS A 196 7.47 8.42 9.46
C HIS A 196 8.45 8.08 8.35
N PHE A 197 8.46 8.91 7.30
CA PHE A 197 9.44 8.80 6.23
C PHE A 197 10.63 9.74 6.46
N PRO A 198 11.86 9.37 6.07
CA PRO A 198 13.00 10.27 6.10
C PRO A 198 12.69 11.56 5.33
N ASP A 199 13.13 12.71 5.87
CA ASP A 199 12.99 14.04 5.27
C ASP A 199 11.54 14.41 4.86
N ALA A 200 10.55 13.93 5.62
CA ALA A 200 9.13 14.07 5.32
C ALA A 200 8.77 13.58 3.91
N GLY A 201 9.35 12.47 3.50
CA GLY A 201 9.11 11.84 2.21
C GLY A 201 7.64 11.43 2.00
N ILE A 202 7.30 11.17 0.76
CA ILE A 202 5.96 10.70 0.37
C ILE A 202 6.11 9.47 -0.49
N LEU A 203 5.52 8.36 -0.06
CA LEU A 203 5.43 7.13 -0.83
C LEU A 203 4.25 7.21 -1.80
N ASN A 204 4.51 6.99 -3.08
CA ASN A 204 3.54 7.06 -4.15
C ASN A 204 3.41 5.69 -4.82
N PHE A 205 2.18 5.18 -4.95
CA PHE A 205 1.82 4.03 -5.77
C PHE A 205 1.36 4.55 -7.14
N LEU A 206 2.26 4.58 -8.10
CA LEU A 206 2.02 5.17 -9.41
C LEU A 206 1.55 4.11 -10.42
N VAL A 207 0.47 4.39 -11.11
CA VAL A 207 -0.08 3.57 -12.20
C VAL A 207 -0.08 4.39 -13.49
N SER A 208 0.34 3.79 -14.61
CA SER A 208 0.28 4.48 -15.89
C SER A 208 -1.17 4.79 -16.29
N GLU A 209 -1.40 5.92 -16.95
CA GLU A 209 -2.73 6.28 -17.46
C GLU A 209 -3.31 5.20 -18.39
N ALA A 210 -2.43 4.52 -19.14
CA ALA A 210 -2.83 3.43 -20.02
C ALA A 210 -3.32 2.18 -19.25
N ASP A 211 -2.76 1.93 -18.05
CA ASP A 211 -3.18 0.82 -17.20
C ASP A 211 -4.43 1.19 -16.40
N PHE A 212 -4.56 2.42 -15.94
CA PHE A 212 -5.81 2.93 -15.37
C PHE A 212 -6.97 2.76 -16.34
N ALA A 213 -6.80 3.18 -17.60
CA ALA A 213 -7.83 3.05 -18.63
C ALA A 213 -8.26 1.59 -18.91
N LYS A 214 -7.47 0.61 -18.50
CA LYS A 214 -7.76 -0.83 -18.62
C LYS A 214 -8.17 -1.47 -17.28
N GLY A 215 -8.24 -0.70 -16.20
CA GLY A 215 -8.48 -1.22 -14.85
C GLY A 215 -7.34 -2.10 -14.32
N LEU A 216 -6.11 -1.94 -14.81
CA LEU A 216 -4.94 -2.73 -14.43
C LEU A 216 -4.22 -2.08 -13.26
N LEU A 217 -4.76 -2.18 -12.05
CA LEU A 217 -4.23 -1.54 -10.84
C LEU A 217 -3.18 -2.37 -10.07
N LYS A 218 -2.97 -3.64 -10.45
CA LYS A 218 -2.22 -4.62 -9.64
C LYS A 218 -0.70 -4.45 -9.64
N ARG A 219 -0.14 -3.58 -10.47
CA ARG A 219 1.31 -3.43 -10.64
C ARG A 219 1.73 -1.97 -10.60
N PRO A 220 1.51 -1.28 -9.49
CA PRO A 220 1.99 0.09 -9.36
C PRO A 220 3.52 0.11 -9.33
N VAL A 221 4.09 1.23 -9.74
CA VAL A 221 5.47 1.60 -9.44
C VAL A 221 5.45 2.32 -8.10
N ALA A 222 6.23 1.85 -7.14
CA ALA A 222 6.38 2.53 -5.86
C ALA A 222 7.53 3.52 -5.94
N VAL A 223 7.29 4.75 -5.52
CA VAL A 223 8.29 5.83 -5.50
C VAL A 223 8.21 6.58 -4.18
N LEU A 224 9.28 6.52 -3.41
CA LEU A 224 9.47 7.40 -2.26
C LEU A 224 10.14 8.68 -2.75
N GLY A 225 9.42 9.78 -2.75
CA GLY A 225 9.92 11.07 -3.22
C GLY A 225 9.84 12.14 -2.14
N PRO A 226 10.46 13.31 -2.36
CA PRO A 226 10.37 14.42 -1.43
C PRO A 226 8.93 14.94 -1.32
N ALA A 227 8.61 15.61 -0.22
CA ALA A 227 7.28 16.22 -0.02
C ALA A 227 6.99 17.43 -0.94
N LYS A 228 8.05 18.01 -1.56
CA LYS A 228 7.98 19.15 -2.48
C LYS A 228 9.13 19.10 -3.49
#